data_da775542d933c9d8a9fa737df407acab
#
_entry.id   da775542d933c9d8a9fa737df407acab
#
_cell.length_a   1.000
_cell.length_b   1.000
_cell.length_c   1.000
_cell.angle_alpha   90.00
_cell.angle_beta   90.00
_cell.angle_gamma   90.00
#
_symmetry.space_group_name_H-M   'P 1'
#
loop_
_entity.id
_entity.type
_entity.pdbx_description
1 polymer ?
#
loop_
_entity_poly.entity_id
_entity_poly.type
_entity_poly.pdbx_seq_one_letter_code
_entity_poly.pdbx_strand_id
1 'polypeptide(L)'
;YQIIEATIRHWKEHAAGTIAPLEMAYHCGLETGDLEYATYCAEFEAIHRFLLGNPLQSLRPKMDAYARAIDRIGQIVALNHHRPVQQAVHNLLGETADAVTLQGLAFDETAELETLVGYNDRLCLLIVYFQKILLAVVFRQPQRAGEFAVVGAQYADGAPGCFVLPFFLAYELLALIGTSRVDPAFADQRVQSLI
;
A
#
# COMPACT_ATOMS: atom_id res chain seq x y z
N TYR A 1 -6.13 -20.43 0.89
CA TYR A 1 -4.77 -20.02 0.43
C TYR A 1 -4.52 -18.53 0.66
N GLN A 2 -5.42 -17.64 0.20
CA GLN A 2 -5.21 -16.18 0.24
C GLN A 2 -4.76 -15.69 1.63
N ILE A 3 -5.46 -15.99 2.71
CA ILE A 3 -5.14 -15.54 4.07
C ILE A 3 -3.75 -16.02 4.49
N ILE A 4 -3.38 -17.29 4.21
CA ILE A 4 -2.09 -17.85 4.58
C ILE A 4 -0.96 -17.10 3.88
N GLU A 5 -1.07 -16.88 2.58
CA GLU A 5 -0.04 -16.23 1.78
C GLU A 5 0.07 -14.73 2.10
N ALA A 6 -1.06 -14.06 2.33
CA ALA A 6 -1.10 -12.63 2.59
C ALA A 6 -0.66 -12.24 4.03
N THR A 7 -0.91 -13.11 5.03
CA THR A 7 -0.78 -12.72 6.44
C THR A 7 0.12 -13.62 7.30
N ILE A 8 0.47 -14.83 6.84
CA ILE A 8 1.17 -15.80 7.69
C ILE A 8 2.53 -16.20 7.12
N ARG A 9 2.60 -16.57 5.82
CA ARG A 9 3.77 -17.24 5.25
C ARG A 9 5.02 -16.38 5.28
N HIS A 10 4.90 -15.09 4.97
CA HIS A 10 6.03 -14.16 4.95
C HIS A 10 6.70 -13.93 6.32
N TRP A 11 6.05 -14.34 7.42
CA TRP A 11 6.66 -14.34 8.75
C TRP A 11 7.56 -15.56 9.03
N LYS A 12 7.45 -16.60 8.22
CA LYS A 12 8.17 -17.88 8.42
C LYS A 12 9.13 -18.20 7.28
N GLU A 13 8.86 -17.69 6.09
CA GLU A 13 9.60 -17.98 4.86
C GLU A 13 9.89 -16.67 4.11
N HIS A 14 10.78 -16.73 3.12
CA HIS A 14 11.03 -15.58 2.27
C HIS A 14 9.76 -15.18 1.51
N ALA A 15 9.38 -13.90 1.61
CA ALA A 15 8.12 -13.40 1.08
C ALA A 15 7.93 -13.60 -0.44
N ALA A 16 9.01 -13.74 -1.22
CA ALA A 16 8.90 -14.09 -2.65
C ALA A 16 8.17 -15.42 -2.87
N GLY A 17 8.17 -16.32 -1.89
CA GLY A 17 7.42 -17.58 -1.95
C GLY A 17 5.90 -17.43 -1.96
N THR A 18 5.37 -16.24 -1.62
CA THR A 18 3.91 -15.98 -1.64
C THR A 18 3.37 -15.64 -3.03
N ILE A 19 4.24 -15.19 -3.96
CA ILE A 19 3.84 -14.67 -5.28
C ILE A 19 3.13 -15.74 -6.13
N ALA A 20 3.80 -16.86 -6.37
CA ALA A 20 3.23 -17.90 -7.24
C ALA A 20 1.95 -18.54 -6.66
N PRO A 21 1.85 -18.83 -5.35
CA PRO A 21 0.60 -19.29 -4.75
C PRO A 21 -0.55 -18.29 -4.85
N LEU A 22 -0.29 -16.98 -4.67
CA LEU A 22 -1.32 -15.94 -4.82
C LEU A 22 -1.81 -15.85 -6.28
N GLU A 23 -0.90 -15.88 -7.25
CA GLU A 23 -1.24 -15.89 -8.66
C GLU A 23 -2.06 -17.15 -9.04
N MET A 24 -1.66 -18.32 -8.57
CA MET A 24 -2.41 -19.56 -8.76
C MET A 24 -3.80 -19.49 -8.12
N ALA A 25 -3.90 -18.96 -6.89
CA ALA A 25 -5.19 -18.82 -6.19
C ALA A 25 -6.11 -17.83 -6.90
N TYR A 26 -5.57 -16.75 -7.49
CA TYR A 26 -6.33 -15.84 -8.34
C TYR A 26 -7.00 -16.56 -9.52
N HIS A 27 -6.22 -17.34 -10.27
CA HIS A 27 -6.75 -18.09 -11.42
C HIS A 27 -7.76 -19.15 -11.00
N CYS A 28 -7.46 -19.90 -9.94
CA CYS A 28 -8.37 -20.90 -9.40
C CYS A 28 -9.71 -20.28 -8.94
N GLY A 29 -9.67 -19.13 -8.29
CA GLY A 29 -10.88 -18.42 -7.87
C GLY A 29 -11.73 -17.95 -9.05
N LEU A 30 -11.09 -17.49 -10.15
CA LEU A 30 -11.81 -17.14 -11.38
C LEU A 30 -12.49 -18.36 -12.02
N GLU A 31 -11.84 -19.53 -12.03
CA GLU A 31 -12.36 -20.77 -12.62
C GLU A 31 -13.50 -21.36 -11.77
N THR A 32 -13.42 -21.26 -10.45
CA THR A 32 -14.40 -21.84 -9.52
C THR A 32 -15.56 -20.91 -9.19
N GLY A 33 -15.48 -19.62 -9.59
CA GLY A 33 -16.47 -18.61 -9.28
C GLY A 33 -16.31 -17.96 -7.91
N ASP A 34 -15.22 -18.22 -7.20
CA ASP A 34 -14.87 -17.56 -5.93
C ASP A 34 -14.20 -16.20 -6.21
N LEU A 35 -14.99 -15.31 -6.79
CA LEU A 35 -14.51 -14.04 -7.37
C LEU A 35 -14.01 -13.07 -6.30
N GLU A 36 -14.59 -13.07 -5.11
CA GLU A 36 -14.16 -12.20 -4.00
C GLU A 36 -12.71 -12.54 -3.61
N TYR A 37 -12.43 -13.81 -3.27
CA TYR A 37 -11.08 -14.22 -2.88
C TYR A 37 -10.08 -14.17 -4.05
N ALA A 38 -10.54 -14.36 -5.29
CA ALA A 38 -9.71 -14.15 -6.46
C ALA A 38 -9.18 -12.70 -6.50
N THR A 39 -10.05 -11.71 -6.31
CA THR A 39 -9.64 -10.30 -6.36
C THR A 39 -8.70 -9.92 -5.21
N TYR A 40 -8.90 -10.45 -4.01
CA TYR A 40 -7.93 -10.28 -2.92
C TYR A 40 -6.58 -10.93 -3.23
N CYS A 41 -6.55 -12.08 -3.90
CA CYS A 41 -5.29 -12.69 -4.34
C CYS A 41 -4.53 -11.79 -5.33
N ALA A 42 -5.22 -11.19 -6.29
CA ALA A 42 -4.64 -10.27 -7.26
C ALA A 42 -4.09 -9.00 -6.59
N GLU A 43 -4.84 -8.43 -5.63
CA GLU A 43 -4.43 -7.29 -4.82
C GLU A 43 -3.15 -7.59 -4.05
N PHE A 44 -3.15 -8.65 -3.22
CA PHE A 44 -2.00 -8.99 -2.39
C PHE A 44 -0.78 -9.40 -3.23
N GLU A 45 -0.97 -10.10 -4.34
CA GLU A 45 0.12 -10.46 -5.25
C GLU A 45 0.81 -9.21 -5.81
N ALA A 46 0.03 -8.21 -6.23
CA ALA A 46 0.56 -6.94 -6.72
C ALA A 46 1.31 -6.16 -5.62
N ILE A 47 0.73 -6.07 -4.42
CA ILE A 47 1.36 -5.42 -3.26
C ILE A 47 2.68 -6.12 -2.90
N HIS A 48 2.69 -7.46 -2.82
CA HIS A 48 3.89 -8.22 -2.50
C HIS A 48 4.98 -8.02 -3.55
N ARG A 49 4.64 -8.05 -4.86
CA ARG A 49 5.62 -7.74 -5.93
C ARG A 49 6.20 -6.34 -5.79
N PHE A 50 5.37 -5.36 -5.49
CA PHE A 50 5.81 -3.98 -5.29
C PHE A 50 6.80 -3.90 -4.12
N LEU A 51 6.43 -4.44 -2.96
CA LEU A 51 7.25 -4.41 -1.74
C LEU A 51 8.55 -5.22 -1.86
N LEU A 52 8.55 -6.26 -2.68
CA LEU A 52 9.74 -7.07 -2.99
C LEU A 52 10.66 -6.43 -4.05
N GLY A 53 10.34 -5.23 -4.53
CA GLY A 53 11.18 -4.49 -5.46
C GLY A 53 11.17 -5.03 -6.90
N ASN A 54 10.09 -5.62 -7.35
CA ASN A 54 9.96 -6.01 -8.76
C ASN A 54 10.08 -4.77 -9.66
N PRO A 55 10.70 -4.89 -10.86
CA PRO A 55 10.85 -3.75 -11.78
C PRO A 55 9.50 -3.10 -12.11
N LEU A 56 9.38 -1.80 -11.85
CA LEU A 56 8.11 -1.07 -11.96
C LEU A 56 7.55 -1.07 -13.40
N GLN A 57 8.44 -1.03 -14.40
CA GLN A 57 8.05 -1.06 -15.81
C GLN A 57 7.31 -2.36 -16.19
N SER A 58 7.65 -3.48 -15.56
CA SER A 58 6.96 -4.76 -15.78
C SER A 58 5.78 -4.96 -14.84
N LEU A 59 5.83 -4.38 -13.63
CA LEU A 59 4.77 -4.46 -12.65
C LEU A 59 3.54 -3.63 -13.04
N ARG A 60 3.73 -2.41 -13.55
CA ARG A 60 2.65 -1.49 -13.93
C ARG A 60 1.59 -2.14 -14.84
N PRO A 61 1.92 -2.72 -16.00
CA PRO A 61 0.89 -3.29 -16.87
C PRO A 61 0.13 -4.46 -16.22
N LYS A 62 0.76 -5.20 -15.31
CA LYS A 62 0.10 -6.25 -14.53
C LYS A 62 -0.90 -5.64 -13.53
N MET A 63 -0.52 -4.59 -12.81
CA MET A 63 -1.41 -3.87 -11.91
C MET A 63 -2.59 -3.24 -12.65
N ASP A 64 -2.36 -2.66 -13.83
CA ASP A 64 -3.41 -2.13 -14.69
C ASP A 64 -4.40 -3.23 -15.13
N ALA A 65 -3.90 -4.43 -15.42
CA ALA A 65 -4.74 -5.56 -15.79
C ALA A 65 -5.59 -6.05 -14.60
N TYR A 66 -4.99 -6.12 -13.41
CA TYR A 66 -5.69 -6.49 -12.18
C TYR A 66 -6.76 -5.46 -11.81
N ALA A 67 -6.45 -4.16 -11.83
CA ALA A 67 -7.43 -3.11 -11.55
C ALA A 67 -8.67 -3.24 -12.45
N ARG A 68 -8.47 -3.42 -13.78
CA ARG A 68 -9.57 -3.64 -14.73
C ARG A 68 -10.35 -4.93 -14.47
N ALA A 69 -9.69 -5.99 -14.02
CA ALA A 69 -10.36 -7.25 -13.71
C ALA A 69 -11.19 -7.13 -12.42
N ILE A 70 -10.63 -6.54 -11.37
CA ILE A 70 -11.31 -6.31 -10.08
C ILE A 70 -12.53 -5.41 -10.27
N ASP A 71 -12.38 -4.32 -11.04
CA ASP A 71 -13.46 -3.38 -11.36
C ASP A 71 -14.62 -4.09 -12.09
N ARG A 72 -14.32 -4.90 -13.11
CA ARG A 72 -15.34 -5.67 -13.85
C ARG A 72 -16.08 -6.69 -12.99
N ILE A 73 -15.40 -7.25 -11.97
CA ILE A 73 -16.01 -8.16 -11.00
C ILE A 73 -16.89 -7.39 -9.99
N GLY A 74 -16.61 -6.09 -9.79
CA GLY A 74 -17.34 -5.23 -8.86
C GLY A 74 -16.90 -5.36 -7.40
N GLN A 75 -15.67 -5.82 -7.14
CA GLN A 75 -15.12 -5.95 -5.79
C GLN A 75 -14.46 -4.64 -5.34
N ILE A 76 -15.27 -3.74 -4.82
CA ILE A 76 -14.87 -2.36 -4.47
C ILE A 76 -13.77 -2.34 -3.40
N VAL A 77 -13.83 -3.22 -2.40
CA VAL A 77 -12.82 -3.24 -1.32
C VAL A 77 -11.43 -3.57 -1.87
N ALA A 78 -11.30 -4.67 -2.64
CA ALA A 78 -10.05 -5.04 -3.26
C ALA A 78 -9.53 -3.96 -4.23
N LEU A 79 -10.43 -3.29 -4.95
CA LEU A 79 -10.08 -2.19 -5.84
C LEU A 79 -9.53 -0.98 -5.08
N ASN A 80 -10.18 -0.60 -3.96
CA ASN A 80 -9.74 0.51 -3.13
C ASN A 80 -8.37 0.26 -2.50
N HIS A 81 -8.03 -0.96 -2.15
CA HIS A 81 -6.70 -1.31 -1.65
C HIS A 81 -5.64 -1.32 -2.77
N HIS A 82 -6.01 -1.77 -3.96
CA HIS A 82 -5.10 -1.90 -5.11
C HIS A 82 -4.70 -0.54 -5.71
N ARG A 83 -5.67 0.36 -5.91
CA ARG A 83 -5.50 1.62 -6.64
C ARG A 83 -4.46 2.59 -6.05
N PRO A 84 -4.35 2.78 -4.73
CA PRO A 84 -3.30 3.63 -4.15
C PRO A 84 -1.88 3.12 -4.44
N VAL A 85 -1.67 1.80 -4.42
CA VAL A 85 -0.36 1.19 -4.74
C VAL A 85 -0.07 1.34 -6.23
N GLN A 86 -1.06 1.10 -7.09
CA GLN A 86 -0.95 1.33 -8.53
C GLN A 86 -0.59 2.79 -8.82
N GLN A 87 -1.24 3.76 -8.16
CA GLN A 87 -0.93 5.18 -8.32
C GLN A 87 0.50 5.51 -7.85
N ALA A 88 0.97 4.93 -6.74
CA ALA A 88 2.34 5.11 -6.30
C ALA A 88 3.37 4.59 -7.32
N VAL A 89 3.06 3.51 -8.03
CA VAL A 89 3.90 3.03 -9.15
C VAL A 89 3.96 4.07 -10.27
N HIS A 90 2.84 4.70 -10.64
CA HIS A 90 2.83 5.80 -11.63
C HIS A 90 3.66 7.00 -11.16
N ASN A 91 3.56 7.38 -9.88
CA ASN A 91 4.36 8.45 -9.30
C ASN A 91 5.87 8.14 -9.38
N LEU A 92 6.27 6.91 -9.01
CA LEU A 92 7.66 6.48 -9.06
C LEU A 92 8.22 6.38 -10.49
N LEU A 93 7.38 6.14 -11.48
CA LEU A 93 7.74 6.15 -12.91
C LEU A 93 7.81 7.56 -13.50
N GLY A 94 7.44 8.60 -12.72
CA GLY A 94 7.44 9.99 -13.20
C GLY A 94 6.27 10.34 -14.11
N GLU A 95 5.17 9.63 -14.00
CA GLU A 95 3.96 9.79 -14.82
C GLU A 95 2.93 10.75 -14.20
N THR A 96 3.31 11.52 -13.18
CA THR A 96 2.45 12.43 -12.41
C THR A 96 3.06 13.83 -12.29
N ALA A 97 2.22 14.85 -12.09
CA ALA A 97 2.68 16.23 -11.93
C ALA A 97 3.39 16.47 -10.59
N ASP A 98 2.88 15.91 -9.49
CA ASP A 98 3.54 15.89 -8.16
C ASP A 98 3.92 14.44 -7.82
N ALA A 99 5.22 14.24 -7.62
CA ALA A 99 5.76 12.91 -7.34
C ALA A 99 5.29 12.32 -6.00
N VAL A 100 4.80 13.13 -5.06
CA VAL A 100 4.44 12.70 -3.69
C VAL A 100 2.94 12.65 -3.45
N THR A 101 2.14 13.42 -4.19
CA THR A 101 0.67 13.38 -4.10
C THR A 101 0.15 12.21 -4.92
N LEU A 102 -0.70 11.37 -4.32
CA LEU A 102 -1.38 10.28 -5.03
C LEU A 102 -2.53 10.83 -5.87
N GLN A 103 -2.19 11.44 -7.00
CA GLN A 103 -3.15 12.07 -7.91
C GLN A 103 -2.91 11.65 -9.35
N GLY A 104 -3.87 10.92 -9.91
CA GLY A 104 -3.82 10.46 -11.29
C GLY A 104 -4.98 9.56 -11.68
N LEU A 105 -4.80 8.80 -12.76
CA LEU A 105 -5.86 7.97 -13.33
C LEU A 105 -6.21 6.75 -12.46
N ALA A 106 -5.23 6.24 -11.69
CA ALA A 106 -5.46 5.07 -10.86
C ALA A 106 -6.16 5.44 -9.55
N PHE A 107 -5.72 6.52 -8.90
CA PHE A 107 -6.26 6.99 -7.64
C PHE A 107 -6.07 8.51 -7.51
N ASP A 108 -7.06 9.21 -6.97
CA ASP A 108 -6.99 10.63 -6.65
C ASP A 108 -7.34 10.85 -5.17
N GLU A 109 -6.30 11.09 -4.35
CA GLU A 109 -6.47 11.30 -2.92
C GLU A 109 -7.35 12.52 -2.60
N THR A 110 -7.38 13.53 -3.45
CA THR A 110 -8.18 14.75 -3.22
C THR A 110 -9.68 14.50 -3.38
N ALA A 111 -10.05 13.55 -4.23
CA ALA A 111 -11.43 13.18 -4.49
C ALA A 111 -11.92 12.03 -3.60
N GLU A 112 -11.04 11.10 -3.25
CA GLU A 112 -11.44 9.80 -2.70
C GLU A 112 -11.14 9.63 -1.21
N LEU A 113 -10.13 10.33 -0.65
CA LEU A 113 -9.66 10.08 0.71
C LEU A 113 -10.75 10.34 1.77
N GLU A 114 -11.54 11.39 1.63
CA GLU A 114 -12.64 11.70 2.57
C GLU A 114 -13.67 10.57 2.62
N THR A 115 -14.00 10.02 1.46
CA THR A 115 -14.93 8.88 1.34
C THR A 115 -14.37 7.63 2.02
N LEU A 116 -13.07 7.32 1.82
CA LEU A 116 -12.40 6.18 2.45
C LEU A 116 -12.36 6.33 3.98
N VAL A 117 -12.12 7.54 4.48
CA VAL A 117 -12.20 7.84 5.92
C VAL A 117 -13.61 7.60 6.43
N GLY A 118 -14.64 8.03 5.69
CA GLY A 118 -16.05 7.81 6.03
C GLY A 118 -16.44 6.33 6.11
N TYR A 119 -15.86 5.47 5.26
CA TYR A 119 -16.06 4.02 5.32
C TYR A 119 -15.28 3.34 6.47
N ASN A 120 -14.31 4.03 7.07
CA ASN A 120 -13.41 3.52 8.10
C ASN A 120 -12.70 2.20 7.69
N ASP A 121 -12.33 2.08 6.41
CA ASP A 121 -11.52 0.98 5.92
C ASP A 121 -10.06 1.21 6.33
N ARG A 122 -9.71 0.72 7.51
CA ARG A 122 -8.43 0.98 8.15
C ARG A 122 -7.24 0.40 7.39
N LEU A 123 -7.42 -0.77 6.73
CA LEU A 123 -6.36 -1.34 5.89
C LEU A 123 -6.11 -0.48 4.65
N CYS A 124 -7.17 -0.03 3.97
CA CYS A 124 -7.05 0.88 2.84
C CYS A 124 -6.34 2.18 3.24
N LEU A 125 -6.75 2.79 4.36
CA LEU A 125 -6.16 4.03 4.86
C LEU A 125 -4.68 3.83 5.22
N LEU A 126 -4.30 2.72 5.85
CA LEU A 126 -2.90 2.38 6.08
C LEU A 126 -2.12 2.28 4.77
N ILE A 127 -2.67 1.60 3.75
CA ILE A 127 -2.04 1.46 2.43
C ILE A 127 -1.83 2.84 1.80
N VAL A 128 -2.85 3.71 1.80
CA VAL A 128 -2.75 5.08 1.26
C VAL A 128 -1.63 5.85 1.95
N TYR A 129 -1.65 5.93 3.28
CA TYR A 129 -0.62 6.69 4.02
C TYR A 129 0.77 6.07 3.90
N PHE A 130 0.87 4.74 3.83
CA PHE A 130 2.14 4.08 3.55
C PHE A 130 2.72 4.52 2.19
N GLN A 131 1.90 4.55 1.13
CA GLN A 131 2.38 5.03 -0.18
C GLN A 131 2.82 6.49 -0.13
N LYS A 132 2.08 7.35 0.57
CA LYS A 132 2.43 8.77 0.75
C LYS A 132 3.76 8.93 1.51
N ILE A 133 3.98 8.15 2.58
CA ILE A 133 5.25 8.15 3.33
C ILE A 133 6.39 7.67 2.42
N LEU A 134 6.20 6.55 1.73
CA LEU A 134 7.19 5.97 0.83
C LEU A 134 7.62 6.99 -0.22
N LEU A 135 6.68 7.62 -0.92
CA LEU A 135 6.96 8.63 -1.94
C LEU A 135 7.69 9.84 -1.33
N ALA A 136 7.23 10.35 -0.18
CA ALA A 136 7.86 11.48 0.47
C ALA A 136 9.31 11.18 0.93
N VAL A 137 9.57 9.96 1.41
CA VAL A 137 10.93 9.51 1.76
C VAL A 137 11.80 9.39 0.52
N VAL A 138 11.32 8.73 -0.54
CA VAL A 138 12.06 8.53 -1.80
C VAL A 138 12.39 9.86 -2.47
N PHE A 139 11.44 10.78 -2.51
CA PHE A 139 11.63 12.12 -3.11
C PHE A 139 12.17 13.18 -2.14
N ARG A 140 12.68 12.74 -0.96
CA ARG A 140 13.38 13.58 0.02
C ARG A 140 12.58 14.78 0.51
N GLN A 141 11.32 14.55 0.84
CA GLN A 141 10.41 15.54 1.45
C GLN A 141 10.13 15.18 2.93
N PRO A 142 11.09 15.36 3.85
CA PRO A 142 11.02 14.83 5.21
C PRO A 142 9.85 15.41 6.02
N GLN A 143 9.50 16.69 5.84
CA GLN A 143 8.36 17.29 6.55
C GLN A 143 7.05 16.60 6.18
N ARG A 144 6.78 16.44 4.88
CA ARG A 144 5.59 15.70 4.41
C ARG A 144 5.60 14.25 4.86
N ALA A 145 6.78 13.60 4.83
CA ALA A 145 6.91 12.23 5.31
C ALA A 145 6.51 12.10 6.78
N GLY A 146 6.97 13.01 7.64
CA GLY A 146 6.61 13.05 9.06
C GLY A 146 5.12 13.29 9.29
N GLU A 147 4.52 14.24 8.59
CA GLU A 147 3.07 14.52 8.67
C GLU A 147 2.25 13.29 8.28
N PHE A 148 2.60 12.62 7.18
CA PHE A 148 1.93 11.41 6.74
C PHE A 148 2.12 10.24 7.72
N ALA A 149 3.30 10.12 8.33
CA ALA A 149 3.59 9.09 9.32
C ALA A 149 2.70 9.23 10.56
N VAL A 150 2.50 10.46 11.06
CA VAL A 150 1.61 10.74 12.20
C VAL A 150 0.18 10.30 11.92
N VAL A 151 -0.33 10.59 10.72
CA VAL A 151 -1.70 10.21 10.37
C VAL A 151 -1.79 8.70 10.09
N GLY A 152 -0.84 8.14 9.34
CA GLY A 152 -0.82 6.73 8.98
C GLY A 152 -0.75 5.78 10.19
N ALA A 153 0.00 6.17 11.24
CA ALA A 153 0.12 5.38 12.47
C ALA A 153 -1.22 5.09 13.16
N GLN A 154 -2.22 5.96 12.97
CA GLN A 154 -3.56 5.76 13.52
C GLN A 154 -4.29 4.55 12.91
N TYR A 155 -3.84 4.07 11.76
CA TYR A 155 -4.46 2.97 11.00
C TYR A 155 -3.64 1.68 11.03
N ALA A 156 -2.53 1.62 11.77
CA ALA A 156 -1.64 0.46 11.81
C ALA A 156 -2.30 -0.83 12.30
N ASP A 157 -3.32 -0.71 13.16
CA ASP A 157 -4.13 -1.82 13.65
C ASP A 157 -5.06 -2.41 12.57
N GLY A 158 -5.24 -1.74 11.42
CA GLY A 158 -6.01 -2.24 10.27
C GLY A 158 -5.31 -3.36 9.49
N ALA A 159 -4.02 -3.61 9.74
CA ALA A 159 -3.22 -4.58 8.98
C ALA A 159 -2.56 -5.68 9.85
N PRO A 160 -3.27 -6.32 10.79
CA PRO A 160 -2.66 -7.31 11.66
C PRO A 160 -2.14 -8.50 10.84
N GLY A 161 -0.82 -8.73 10.91
CA GLY A 161 -0.17 -9.81 10.17
C GLY A 161 0.05 -9.56 8.68
N CYS A 162 -0.48 -8.51 8.07
CA CYS A 162 -0.29 -8.22 6.65
C CYS A 162 1.18 -7.85 6.33
N PHE A 163 1.63 -8.25 5.14
CA PHE A 163 3.00 -8.01 4.67
C PHE A 163 3.34 -6.51 4.55
N VAL A 164 2.37 -5.64 4.38
CA VAL A 164 2.56 -4.18 4.30
C VAL A 164 2.99 -3.58 5.64
N LEU A 165 2.59 -4.15 6.79
CA LEU A 165 2.81 -3.56 8.11
C LEU A 165 4.29 -3.39 8.47
N PRO A 166 5.20 -4.38 8.32
CA PRO A 166 6.62 -4.18 8.57
C PRO A 166 7.24 -3.07 7.72
N PHE A 167 6.81 -2.92 6.47
CA PHE A 167 7.28 -1.85 5.60
C PHE A 167 6.77 -0.49 6.05
N PHE A 168 5.49 -0.40 6.43
CA PHE A 168 4.94 0.81 7.01
C PHE A 168 5.76 1.27 8.22
N LEU A 169 6.01 0.39 9.19
CA LEU A 169 6.78 0.71 10.40
C LEU A 169 8.22 1.14 10.07
N ALA A 170 8.86 0.48 9.10
CA ALA A 170 10.21 0.86 8.66
C ALA A 170 10.24 2.25 8.01
N TYR A 171 9.28 2.55 7.15
CA TYR A 171 9.18 3.85 6.48
C TYR A 171 8.70 4.96 7.42
N GLU A 172 7.83 4.67 8.39
CA GLU A 172 7.49 5.58 9.49
C GLU A 172 8.75 5.99 10.25
N LEU A 173 9.59 5.03 10.63
CA LEU A 173 10.85 5.32 11.31
C LEU A 173 11.81 6.16 10.43
N LEU A 174 11.94 5.86 9.14
CA LEU A 174 12.73 6.66 8.22
C LEU A 174 12.19 8.10 8.09
N ALA A 175 10.88 8.27 8.06
CA ALA A 175 10.23 9.57 8.02
C ALA A 175 10.53 10.38 9.30
N LEU A 176 10.40 9.76 10.48
CA LEU A 176 10.69 10.40 11.76
C LEU A 176 12.17 10.80 11.88
N ILE A 177 13.10 9.94 11.48
CA ILE A 177 14.54 10.26 11.44
C ILE A 177 14.82 11.41 10.46
N GLY A 178 14.20 11.37 9.28
CA GLY A 178 14.35 12.43 8.27
C GLY A 178 13.83 13.77 8.78
N THR A 179 12.64 13.78 9.39
CA THR A 179 12.00 14.98 9.93
C THR A 179 12.77 15.54 11.13
N SER A 180 13.26 14.71 12.04
CA SER A 180 14.03 15.14 13.21
C SER A 180 15.33 15.87 12.87
N ARG A 181 15.91 15.61 11.70
CA ARG A 181 17.12 16.30 11.21
C ARG A 181 16.85 17.73 10.72
N VAL A 182 15.62 18.01 10.31
CA VAL A 182 15.21 19.33 9.77
C VAL A 182 14.32 20.09 10.74
N ASP A 183 13.59 19.38 11.60
CA ASP A 183 12.75 19.91 12.67
C ASP A 183 12.86 19.01 13.93
N PRO A 184 13.81 19.30 14.83
CA PRO A 184 13.98 18.52 16.07
C PRO A 184 12.75 18.58 16.99
N ALA A 185 12.00 19.67 17.02
CA ALA A 185 10.83 19.82 17.89
C ALA A 185 9.70 18.87 17.50
N PHE A 186 9.53 18.57 16.22
CA PHE A 186 8.55 17.60 15.72
C PHE A 186 8.83 16.18 16.26
N ALA A 187 10.11 15.78 16.28
CA ALA A 187 10.50 14.46 16.77
C ALA A 187 10.23 14.29 18.27
N ASP A 188 10.52 15.31 19.07
CA ASP A 188 10.31 15.28 20.52
C ASP A 188 8.81 15.15 20.87
N GLN A 189 7.93 15.86 20.17
CA GLN A 189 6.48 15.75 20.35
C GLN A 189 5.98 14.34 20.06
N ARG A 190 6.51 13.69 19.03
CA ARG A 190 6.08 12.34 18.63
C ARG A 190 6.56 11.27 19.63
N VAL A 191 7.81 11.37 20.11
CA VAL A 191 8.33 10.44 21.13
C VAL A 191 7.51 10.56 22.41
N GLN A 192 7.14 11.77 22.82
CA GLN A 192 6.28 11.98 24.00
C GLN A 192 4.88 11.39 23.83
N SER A 193 4.35 11.29 22.61
CA SER A 193 3.03 10.70 22.35
C SER A 193 3.03 9.17 22.33
N LEU A 194 4.21 8.52 22.34
CA LEU A 194 4.37 7.06 22.34
C LEU A 194 4.67 6.48 23.74
N ILE A 195 4.93 7.37 24.73
CA ILE A 195 5.17 7.03 26.15
C ILE A 195 3.89 7.27 26.93
#